data_56541b6ea77e8c560e077f7ac8d4a252
#
_entry.id   56541b6ea77e8c560e077f7ac8d4a252
#
_cell.length_a   1.000
_cell.length_b   1.000
_cell.length_c   1.000
_cell.angle_alpha   90.00
_cell.angle_beta   90.00
_cell.angle_gamma   90.00
#
_symmetry.space_group_name_H-M   'P 1'
#
loop_
_entity.id
_entity.type
_entity.pdbx_description
1 polymer ?
#
loop_
_entity_poly.entity_id
_entity_poly.type
_entity_poly.pdbx_seq_one_letter_code
_entity_poly.pdbx_strand_id
1 'polypeptide(L)'
;MVGCVLPVAAEALVSLSIIKVELMTLLGMYGAGILGAVVGGKIAGKLPIRALRITMGTGLATAALLMLMSKFGLMPLGGDAVGLSGIKLVIACIVSMVLGALLTVGIGNYAPTMCLVYMLGMSPAVSFPIMMGLGFLGVASGSFPYFQSSRYNKQAAFAFAVAGIPGVLFAALVVKSMSLALLQWLVIAVAIYTSIMMFSQTIRKEEN
;
A
#
# COMPACT_ATOMS: atom_id res chain seq x y z
N MET A 1 -11.58 3.41 -0.36
CA MET A 1 -11.31 2.01 -0.04
C MET A 1 -12.31 1.05 -0.70
N VAL A 2 -13.62 1.12 -0.39
CA VAL A 2 -14.63 0.14 -0.86
C VAL A 2 -14.58 -0.08 -2.39
N GLY A 3 -14.51 0.97 -3.19
CA GLY A 3 -14.47 0.85 -4.66
C GLY A 3 -13.16 0.30 -5.24
N CYS A 4 -12.07 0.27 -4.45
CA CYS A 4 -10.77 -0.22 -4.91
C CYS A 4 -10.57 -1.72 -4.68
N VAL A 5 -11.48 -2.40 -3.99
CA VAL A 5 -11.33 -3.83 -3.63
C VAL A 5 -11.16 -4.71 -4.86
N LEU A 6 -12.01 -4.54 -5.88
CA LEU A 6 -11.97 -5.36 -7.09
C LEU A 6 -10.70 -5.14 -7.95
N PRO A 7 -10.29 -3.90 -8.26
CA PRO A 7 -9.04 -3.66 -8.99
C PRO A 7 -7.82 -4.25 -8.28
N VAL A 8 -7.70 -4.03 -6.98
CA VAL A 8 -6.54 -4.51 -6.20
C VAL A 8 -6.55 -6.04 -6.04
N ALA A 9 -7.74 -6.68 -6.02
CA ALA A 9 -7.87 -8.14 -6.06
C ALA A 9 -7.27 -8.72 -7.35
N ALA A 10 -7.56 -8.11 -8.49
CA ALA A 10 -7.02 -8.53 -9.78
C ALA A 10 -5.48 -8.46 -9.81
N GLU A 11 -4.90 -7.36 -9.30
CA GLU A 11 -3.44 -7.21 -9.19
C GLU A 11 -2.82 -8.28 -8.29
N ALA A 12 -3.42 -8.56 -7.14
CA ALA A 12 -2.93 -9.55 -6.20
C ALA A 12 -2.95 -10.98 -6.79
N LEU A 13 -4.03 -11.35 -7.48
CA LEU A 13 -4.15 -12.67 -8.11
C LEU A 13 -3.11 -12.85 -9.22
N VAL A 14 -2.89 -11.85 -10.05
CA VAL A 14 -1.87 -11.89 -11.11
C VAL A 14 -0.48 -12.06 -10.52
N SER A 15 -0.12 -11.29 -9.50
CA SER A 15 1.19 -11.37 -8.84
C SER A 15 1.45 -12.72 -8.21
N LEU A 16 0.48 -13.28 -7.48
CA LEU A 16 0.58 -14.58 -6.83
C LEU A 16 0.69 -15.74 -7.82
N SER A 17 0.14 -15.60 -9.03
CA SER A 17 0.24 -16.63 -10.06
C SER A 17 1.62 -16.71 -10.70
N ILE A 18 2.39 -15.61 -10.68
CA ILE A 18 3.67 -15.51 -11.39
C ILE A 18 4.88 -15.77 -10.45
N ILE A 19 4.81 -15.31 -9.21
CA ILE A 19 5.96 -15.29 -8.29
C ILE A 19 5.69 -16.19 -7.09
N LYS A 20 6.60 -17.17 -6.87
CA LYS A 20 6.51 -18.10 -5.74
C LYS A 20 7.06 -17.44 -4.47
N VAL A 21 6.28 -17.48 -3.41
CA VAL A 21 6.65 -17.01 -2.06
C VAL A 21 6.41 -18.16 -1.09
N GLU A 22 7.22 -18.25 -0.04
CA GLU A 22 6.98 -19.21 1.02
C GLU A 22 5.64 -18.96 1.72
N LEU A 23 4.83 -20.01 1.81
CA LEU A 23 3.45 -19.92 2.31
C LEU A 23 3.36 -19.40 3.75
N MET A 24 4.29 -19.84 4.62
CA MET A 24 4.32 -19.40 6.02
C MET A 24 4.58 -17.90 6.15
N THR A 25 5.52 -17.37 5.38
CA THR A 25 5.84 -15.93 5.31
C THR A 25 4.64 -15.14 4.79
N LEU A 26 4.02 -15.62 3.71
CA LEU A 26 2.87 -14.98 3.09
C LEU A 26 1.67 -14.92 4.03
N LEU A 27 1.28 -16.06 4.61
CA LEU A 27 0.14 -16.15 5.53
C LEU A 27 0.38 -15.35 6.82
N GLY A 28 1.59 -15.37 7.35
CA GLY A 28 1.96 -14.61 8.55
C GLY A 28 1.82 -13.11 8.32
N MET A 29 2.41 -12.58 7.25
CA MET A 29 2.34 -11.16 6.91
C MET A 29 0.91 -10.72 6.53
N TYR A 30 0.16 -11.55 5.80
CA TYR A 30 -1.23 -11.26 5.44
C TYR A 30 -2.14 -11.26 6.66
N GLY A 31 -2.04 -12.27 7.53
CA GLY A 31 -2.82 -12.33 8.77
C GLY A 31 -2.57 -11.13 9.68
N ALA A 32 -1.32 -10.77 9.88
CA ALA A 32 -0.94 -9.59 10.64
C ALA A 32 -1.46 -8.29 9.99
N GLY A 33 -1.34 -8.16 8.67
CA GLY A 33 -1.86 -7.02 7.93
C GLY A 33 -3.38 -6.86 7.99
N ILE A 34 -4.12 -7.97 7.92
CA ILE A 34 -5.58 -7.98 8.10
C ILE A 34 -5.95 -7.48 9.50
N LEU A 35 -5.31 -7.99 10.54
CA LEU A 35 -5.54 -7.53 11.92
C LEU A 35 -5.26 -6.03 12.04
N GLY A 36 -4.15 -5.57 11.49
CA GLY A 36 -3.80 -4.15 11.45
C GLY A 36 -4.85 -3.32 10.71
N ALA A 37 -5.32 -3.77 9.56
CA ALA A 37 -6.31 -3.07 8.76
C ALA A 37 -7.69 -3.00 9.44
N VAL A 38 -8.14 -4.05 10.12
CA VAL A 38 -9.40 -4.03 10.90
C VAL A 38 -9.32 -3.04 12.06
N VAL A 39 -8.21 -3.05 12.81
CA VAL A 39 -7.98 -2.11 13.91
C VAL A 39 -7.85 -0.68 13.38
N GLY A 40 -7.02 -0.49 12.35
CA GLY A 40 -6.82 0.80 11.70
C GLY A 40 -8.10 1.39 11.11
N GLY A 41 -8.93 0.57 10.46
CA GLY A 41 -10.23 1.00 9.92
C GLY A 41 -11.19 1.53 10.98
N LYS A 42 -11.22 0.90 12.15
CA LYS A 42 -12.01 1.38 13.30
C LYS A 42 -11.49 2.71 13.84
N ILE A 43 -10.18 2.90 13.88
CA ILE A 43 -9.53 4.12 14.36
C ILE A 43 -9.67 5.24 13.33
N ALA A 44 -9.39 4.95 12.06
CA ALA A 44 -9.45 5.92 10.95
C ALA A 44 -10.82 6.58 10.82
N GLY A 45 -11.91 5.81 11.04
CA GLY A 45 -13.27 6.35 11.02
C GLY A 45 -13.58 7.35 12.13
N LYS A 46 -12.75 7.43 13.18
CA LYS A 46 -12.88 8.37 14.32
C LYS A 46 -11.90 9.54 14.25
N LEU A 47 -10.89 9.47 13.38
CA LEU A 47 -9.88 10.52 13.28
C LEU A 47 -10.44 11.78 12.63
N PRO A 48 -10.05 12.98 13.13
CA PRO A 48 -10.39 14.23 12.49
C PRO A 48 -9.70 14.33 11.11
N ILE A 49 -10.34 15.01 10.16
CA ILE A 49 -9.83 15.17 8.78
C ILE A 49 -8.40 15.73 8.75
N ARG A 50 -8.07 16.60 9.71
CA ARG A 50 -6.72 17.16 9.84
C ARG A 50 -5.68 16.06 10.12
N ALA A 51 -5.93 15.20 11.10
CA ALA A 51 -5.03 14.09 11.42
C ALA A 51 -4.86 13.15 10.21
N LEU A 52 -5.96 12.83 9.50
CA LEU A 52 -5.90 12.03 8.27
C LEU A 52 -5.00 12.68 7.21
N ARG A 53 -5.14 13.99 6.95
CA ARG A 53 -4.31 14.70 5.95
C ARG A 53 -2.83 14.70 6.33
N ILE A 54 -2.51 14.97 7.59
CA ILE A 54 -1.13 14.96 8.08
C ILE A 54 -0.54 13.55 7.93
N THR A 55 -1.26 12.53 8.37
CA THR A 55 -0.80 11.13 8.27
C THR A 55 -0.60 10.70 6.81
N MET A 56 -1.53 11.05 5.92
CA MET A 56 -1.39 10.79 4.48
C MET A 56 -0.22 11.55 3.87
N GLY A 57 -0.07 12.84 4.18
CA GLY A 57 1.02 13.68 3.69
C GLY A 57 2.38 13.15 4.13
N THR A 58 2.55 12.81 5.41
CA THR A 58 3.80 12.23 5.93
C THR A 58 4.08 10.86 5.33
N GLY A 59 3.06 10.01 5.18
CA GLY A 59 3.21 8.70 4.56
C GLY A 59 3.67 8.78 3.10
N LEU A 60 3.09 9.69 2.30
CA LEU A 60 3.49 9.93 0.92
C LEU A 60 4.91 10.51 0.81
N ALA A 61 5.26 11.46 1.71
CA ALA A 61 6.63 12.01 1.76
C ALA A 61 7.65 10.91 2.08
N THR A 62 7.35 10.07 3.07
CA THR A 62 8.21 8.93 3.44
C THR A 62 8.34 7.93 2.29
N ALA A 63 7.24 7.60 1.61
CA ALA A 63 7.27 6.72 0.45
C ALA A 63 8.11 7.30 -0.70
N ALA A 64 7.97 8.59 -1.01
CA ALA A 64 8.76 9.26 -2.02
C ALA A 64 10.26 9.26 -1.65
N LEU A 65 10.60 9.50 -0.38
CA LEU A 65 11.98 9.45 0.11
C LEU A 65 12.57 8.05 -0.02
N LEU A 66 11.84 7.00 0.38
CA LEU A 66 12.28 5.62 0.24
C LEU A 66 12.50 5.23 -1.22
N MET A 67 11.62 5.67 -2.12
CA MET A 67 11.78 5.44 -3.57
C MET A 67 13.01 6.18 -4.13
N LEU A 68 13.29 7.41 -3.69
CA LEU A 68 14.50 8.14 -4.04
C LEU A 68 15.76 7.42 -3.54
N MET A 69 15.78 7.00 -2.28
CA MET A 69 16.91 6.25 -1.71
C MET A 69 17.16 4.94 -2.48
N SER A 70 16.11 4.23 -2.86
CA SER A 70 16.20 3.02 -3.69
C SER A 70 16.84 3.33 -5.05
N LYS A 71 16.46 4.45 -5.67
CA LYS A 71 16.96 4.84 -6.98
C LYS A 71 18.44 5.26 -6.96
N PHE A 72 18.90 5.86 -5.88
CA PHE A 72 20.31 6.23 -5.68
C PHE A 72 21.19 5.08 -5.15
N GLY A 73 20.63 3.86 -5.06
CA GLY A 73 21.36 2.69 -4.57
C GLY A 73 21.69 2.74 -3.07
N LEU A 74 21.04 3.62 -2.31
CA LEU A 74 21.22 3.76 -0.87
C LEU A 74 20.44 2.72 -0.07
N MET A 75 19.57 1.94 -0.73
CA MET A 75 18.88 0.83 -0.09
C MET A 75 19.75 -0.43 -0.09
N PRO A 76 19.70 -1.22 0.98
CA PRO A 76 20.36 -2.52 0.98
C PRO A 76 19.83 -3.35 -0.19
N LEU A 77 20.74 -3.93 -0.95
CA LEU A 77 20.42 -4.90 -1.99
C LEU A 77 19.70 -6.06 -1.28
N GLY A 78 18.51 -6.41 -1.74
CA GLY A 78 17.79 -7.57 -1.24
C GLY A 78 18.64 -8.84 -1.37
N GLY A 79 18.31 -9.88 -0.65
CA GLY A 79 18.92 -11.21 -0.80
C GLY A 79 18.15 -12.07 -1.79
N ASP A 80 18.47 -13.37 -1.81
CA ASP A 80 17.80 -14.36 -2.67
C ASP A 80 16.73 -15.17 -1.92
N ALA A 81 16.48 -14.85 -0.65
CA ALA A 81 15.51 -15.58 0.15
C ALA A 81 14.07 -15.38 -0.37
N VAL A 82 13.33 -16.48 -0.48
CA VAL A 82 11.92 -16.49 -0.90
C VAL A 82 10.95 -16.56 0.28
N GLY A 83 11.47 -16.66 1.50
CA GLY A 83 10.71 -16.74 2.75
C GLY A 83 11.52 -16.31 3.95
N LEU A 84 10.86 -16.19 5.10
CA LEU A 84 11.42 -15.76 6.37
C LEU A 84 11.13 -16.80 7.47
N SER A 85 12.08 -16.94 8.40
CA SER A 85 11.92 -17.81 9.56
C SER A 85 12.39 -17.12 10.84
N GLY A 86 11.93 -17.62 11.98
CA GLY A 86 12.33 -17.14 13.29
C GLY A 86 12.01 -15.68 13.54
N ILE A 87 12.95 -14.94 14.11
CA ILE A 87 12.77 -13.54 14.53
C ILE A 87 12.47 -12.62 13.34
N LYS A 88 13.02 -12.89 12.16
CA LYS A 88 12.76 -12.09 10.94
C LYS A 88 11.30 -12.15 10.53
N LEU A 89 10.65 -13.32 10.64
CA LEU A 89 9.23 -13.48 10.36
C LEU A 89 8.38 -12.72 11.38
N VAL A 90 8.74 -12.72 12.65
CA VAL A 90 8.03 -11.97 13.70
C VAL A 90 8.11 -10.47 13.42
N ILE A 91 9.29 -9.95 13.08
CA ILE A 91 9.47 -8.53 12.71
C ILE A 91 8.61 -8.20 11.47
N ALA A 92 8.63 -9.06 10.45
CA ALA A 92 7.83 -8.89 9.25
C ALA A 92 6.32 -8.82 9.56
N CYS A 93 5.82 -9.68 10.45
CA CYS A 93 4.41 -9.67 10.87
C CYS A 93 4.05 -8.39 11.65
N ILE A 94 4.89 -7.96 12.60
CA ILE A 94 4.64 -6.72 13.36
C ILE A 94 4.59 -5.51 12.45
N VAL A 95 5.57 -5.38 11.55
CA VAL A 95 5.59 -4.26 10.58
C VAL A 95 4.39 -4.35 9.62
N SER A 96 4.04 -5.53 9.12
CA SER A 96 2.86 -5.73 8.27
C SER A 96 1.56 -5.35 8.97
N MET A 97 1.44 -5.58 10.28
CA MET A 97 0.30 -5.14 11.07
C MET A 97 0.21 -3.61 11.11
N VAL A 98 1.32 -2.93 11.31
CA VAL A 98 1.38 -1.45 11.28
C VAL A 98 1.03 -0.94 9.88
N LEU A 99 1.60 -1.54 8.83
CA LEU A 99 1.33 -1.15 7.43
C LEU A 99 -0.15 -1.38 7.07
N GLY A 100 -0.75 -2.47 7.53
CA GLY A 100 -2.19 -2.73 7.37
C GLY A 100 -3.05 -1.64 8.03
N ALA A 101 -2.69 -1.18 9.22
CA ALA A 101 -3.37 -0.08 9.89
C ALA A 101 -3.20 1.25 9.13
N LEU A 102 -1.99 1.55 8.66
CA LEU A 102 -1.69 2.76 7.89
C LEU A 102 -2.41 2.78 6.53
N LEU A 103 -2.59 1.62 5.90
CA LEU A 103 -3.32 1.49 4.64
C LEU A 103 -4.76 2.00 4.76
N THR A 104 -5.41 1.80 5.91
CA THR A 104 -6.81 2.26 6.14
C THR A 104 -6.91 3.77 6.28
N VAL A 105 -5.83 4.43 6.60
CA VAL A 105 -5.71 5.90 6.65
C VAL A 105 -5.37 6.49 5.27
N GLY A 106 -5.09 5.62 4.28
CA GLY A 106 -4.77 6.02 2.90
C GLY A 106 -3.27 6.11 2.60
N ILE A 107 -2.43 5.58 3.47
CA ILE A 107 -0.99 5.47 3.22
C ILE A 107 -0.75 4.20 2.42
N GLY A 108 -0.12 4.34 1.24
CA GLY A 108 0.27 3.19 0.42
C GLY A 108 1.28 2.30 1.12
N ASN A 109 1.08 0.98 1.02
CA ASN A 109 1.95 -0.01 1.64
C ASN A 109 3.10 -0.48 0.72
N TYR A 110 3.14 -0.10 -0.55
CA TYR A 110 4.06 -0.66 -1.54
C TYR A 110 5.53 -0.38 -1.20
N ALA A 111 5.90 0.90 -1.11
CA ALA A 111 7.28 1.27 -0.83
C ALA A 111 7.76 0.79 0.56
N PRO A 112 7.00 0.93 1.65
CA PRO A 112 7.40 0.39 2.94
C PRO A 112 7.52 -1.15 2.95
N THR A 113 6.64 -1.87 2.24
CA THR A 113 6.74 -3.33 2.15
C THR A 113 7.95 -3.76 1.34
N MET A 114 8.26 -3.09 0.23
CA MET A 114 9.49 -3.35 -0.54
C MET A 114 10.73 -3.13 0.33
N CYS A 115 10.78 -2.03 1.07
CA CYS A 115 11.88 -1.71 1.97
C CYS A 115 12.04 -2.81 3.03
N LEU A 116 10.95 -3.22 3.68
CA LEU A 116 10.94 -4.30 4.67
C LEU A 116 11.50 -5.61 4.11
N VAL A 117 11.01 -6.02 2.93
CA VAL A 117 11.45 -7.24 2.24
C VAL A 117 12.96 -7.21 1.96
N TYR A 118 13.47 -6.08 1.48
CA TYR A 118 14.89 -5.90 1.19
C TYR A 118 15.75 -5.92 2.46
N MET A 119 15.33 -5.20 3.50
CA MET A 119 16.05 -5.17 4.79
C MET A 119 16.12 -6.53 5.46
N LEU A 120 15.12 -7.40 5.26
CA LEU A 120 15.10 -8.74 5.79
C LEU A 120 15.90 -9.76 4.94
N GLY A 121 16.44 -9.32 3.78
CA GLY A 121 17.28 -10.13 2.90
C GLY A 121 16.48 -11.04 1.96
N MET A 122 15.25 -10.69 1.64
CA MET A 122 14.44 -11.43 0.67
C MET A 122 14.70 -10.91 -0.76
N SER A 123 14.37 -11.75 -1.74
CA SER A 123 14.44 -11.38 -3.15
C SER A 123 13.48 -10.22 -3.48
N PRO A 124 13.92 -9.24 -4.27
CA PRO A 124 13.06 -8.13 -4.73
C PRO A 124 11.78 -8.59 -5.41
N ALA A 125 11.81 -9.67 -6.16
CA ALA A 125 10.64 -10.22 -6.83
C ALA A 125 9.55 -10.66 -5.85
N VAL A 126 9.91 -11.19 -4.69
CA VAL A 126 9.00 -11.65 -3.64
C VAL A 126 8.20 -10.49 -3.01
N SER A 127 8.70 -9.27 -3.10
CA SER A 127 7.97 -8.09 -2.59
C SER A 127 6.64 -7.86 -3.30
N PHE A 128 6.54 -8.18 -4.61
CA PHE A 128 5.33 -7.93 -5.40
C PHE A 128 4.11 -8.69 -4.88
N PRO A 129 4.11 -10.04 -4.77
CA PRO A 129 2.96 -10.75 -4.22
C PRO A 129 2.65 -10.34 -2.77
N ILE A 130 3.67 -10.08 -1.95
CA ILE A 130 3.47 -9.65 -0.56
C ILE A 130 2.76 -8.29 -0.52
N MET A 131 3.26 -7.27 -1.23
CA MET A 131 2.67 -5.92 -1.17
C MET A 131 1.30 -5.83 -1.83
N MET A 132 1.07 -6.54 -2.95
CA MET A 132 -0.22 -6.54 -3.65
C MET A 132 -1.28 -7.31 -2.88
N GLY A 133 -0.92 -8.49 -2.33
CA GLY A 133 -1.85 -9.26 -1.51
C GLY A 133 -2.14 -8.60 -0.17
N LEU A 134 -1.15 -8.00 0.49
CA LEU A 134 -1.36 -7.19 1.68
C LEU A 134 -2.26 -5.99 1.38
N GLY A 135 -2.05 -5.35 0.23
CA GLY A 135 -2.90 -4.26 -0.28
C GLY A 135 -4.34 -4.69 -0.45
N PHE A 136 -4.58 -5.81 -1.15
CA PHE A 136 -5.91 -6.35 -1.37
C PHE A 136 -6.61 -6.72 -0.05
N LEU A 137 -5.99 -7.56 0.75
CA LEU A 137 -6.56 -8.03 2.00
C LEU A 137 -6.74 -6.90 3.01
N GLY A 138 -5.81 -5.94 3.05
CA GLY A 138 -5.91 -4.76 3.90
C GLY A 138 -7.02 -3.81 3.46
N VAL A 139 -7.20 -3.57 2.15
CA VAL A 139 -8.31 -2.76 1.64
C VAL A 139 -9.64 -3.46 1.86
N ALA A 140 -9.73 -4.77 1.61
CA ALA A 140 -10.95 -5.54 1.80
C ALA A 140 -11.38 -5.56 3.28
N SER A 141 -10.46 -5.95 4.18
CA SER A 141 -10.73 -6.02 5.62
C SER A 141 -10.95 -4.66 6.26
N GLY A 142 -10.17 -3.65 5.88
CA GLY A 142 -10.32 -2.27 6.34
C GLY A 142 -11.59 -1.59 5.82
N SER A 143 -12.18 -2.08 4.72
CA SER A 143 -13.47 -1.58 4.21
C SER A 143 -14.66 -2.09 5.01
N PHE A 144 -14.52 -3.20 5.74
CA PHE A 144 -15.62 -3.83 6.46
C PHE A 144 -16.32 -2.91 7.47
N PRO A 145 -15.61 -2.14 8.34
CA PRO A 145 -16.25 -1.17 9.23
C PRO A 145 -17.05 -0.08 8.51
N TYR A 146 -16.61 0.32 7.30
CA TYR A 146 -17.31 1.32 6.49
C TYR A 146 -18.59 0.75 5.88
N PHE A 147 -18.60 -0.53 5.48
CA PHE A 147 -19.82 -1.22 5.04
C PHE A 147 -20.85 -1.27 6.15
N GLN A 148 -20.46 -1.65 7.36
CA GLN A 148 -21.37 -1.74 8.50
C GLN A 148 -21.95 -0.39 8.91
N SER A 149 -21.17 0.68 8.83
CA SER A 149 -21.59 2.02 9.26
C SER A 149 -22.37 2.79 8.20
N SER A 150 -22.52 2.26 6.98
CA SER A 150 -23.09 2.93 5.80
C SER A 150 -22.50 4.34 5.52
N ARG A 151 -21.34 4.66 6.07
CA ARG A 151 -20.67 5.97 5.96
C ARG A 151 -19.82 6.07 4.70
N TYR A 152 -20.31 5.62 3.56
CA TYR A 152 -19.63 5.78 2.28
C TYR A 152 -20.61 6.09 1.16
N ASN A 153 -20.14 6.81 0.15
CA ASN A 153 -20.95 7.11 -1.03
C ASN A 153 -20.98 5.87 -1.95
N LYS A 154 -22.15 5.22 -2.01
CA LYS A 154 -22.36 3.99 -2.79
C LYS A 154 -22.15 4.20 -4.28
N GLN A 155 -22.59 5.36 -4.82
CA GLN A 155 -22.43 5.68 -6.25
C GLN A 155 -20.96 5.87 -6.61
N ALA A 156 -20.21 6.62 -5.79
CA ALA A 156 -18.78 6.77 -5.98
C ALA A 156 -18.03 5.44 -5.86
N ALA A 157 -18.37 4.61 -4.86
CA ALA A 157 -17.75 3.29 -4.69
C ALA A 157 -18.01 2.38 -5.89
N PHE A 158 -19.23 2.38 -6.44
CA PHE A 158 -19.56 1.61 -7.63
C PHE A 158 -18.85 2.14 -8.88
N ALA A 159 -18.81 3.46 -9.07
CA ALA A 159 -18.09 4.08 -10.18
C ALA A 159 -16.60 3.72 -10.16
N PHE A 160 -15.95 3.78 -8.99
CA PHE A 160 -14.56 3.36 -8.82
C PHE A 160 -14.34 1.87 -9.09
N ALA A 161 -15.25 1.01 -8.66
CA ALA A 161 -15.16 -0.43 -8.91
C ALA A 161 -15.26 -0.76 -10.41
N VAL A 162 -16.21 -0.15 -11.10
CA VAL A 162 -16.46 -0.38 -12.54
C VAL A 162 -15.36 0.25 -13.40
N ALA A 163 -14.99 1.51 -13.14
CA ALA A 163 -13.95 2.22 -13.89
C ALA A 163 -12.53 1.72 -13.54
N GLY A 164 -12.34 1.17 -12.35
CA GLY A 164 -11.04 0.68 -11.91
C GLY A 164 -10.56 -0.52 -12.71
N ILE A 165 -11.43 -1.46 -13.09
CA ILE A 165 -11.05 -2.65 -13.86
C ILE A 165 -10.45 -2.28 -15.23
N PRO A 166 -11.15 -1.54 -16.11
CA PRO A 166 -10.56 -1.11 -17.38
C PRO A 166 -9.36 -0.18 -17.16
N GLY A 167 -9.36 0.63 -16.11
CA GLY A 167 -8.21 1.47 -15.74
C GLY A 167 -6.95 0.64 -15.43
N VAL A 168 -7.06 -0.44 -14.67
CA VAL A 168 -5.95 -1.36 -14.37
C VAL A 168 -5.46 -2.05 -15.65
N LEU A 169 -6.36 -2.52 -16.50
CA LEU A 169 -5.99 -3.16 -17.76
C LEU A 169 -5.27 -2.17 -18.70
N PHE A 170 -5.79 -0.96 -18.82
CA PHE A 170 -5.15 0.10 -19.61
C PHE A 170 -3.78 0.48 -19.05
N ALA A 171 -3.68 0.67 -17.73
CA ALA A 171 -2.43 0.97 -17.05
C ALA A 171 -1.40 -0.16 -17.26
N ALA A 172 -1.81 -1.42 -17.17
CA ALA A 172 -0.93 -2.57 -17.39
C ALA A 172 -0.36 -2.58 -18.83
N LEU A 173 -1.16 -2.23 -19.83
CA LEU A 173 -0.72 -2.14 -21.23
C LEU A 173 0.26 -0.98 -21.45
N VAL A 174 -0.04 0.20 -20.89
CA VAL A 174 0.80 1.39 -21.00
C VAL A 174 2.11 1.22 -20.22
N VAL A 175 2.03 0.72 -18.98
CA VAL A 175 3.20 0.51 -18.12
C VAL A 175 4.14 -0.55 -18.71
N LYS A 176 3.61 -1.57 -19.37
CA LYS A 176 4.44 -2.57 -20.05
C LYS A 176 5.32 -1.96 -21.17
N SER A 177 4.89 -0.87 -21.77
CA SER A 177 5.63 -0.16 -22.82
C SER A 177 6.57 0.93 -22.28
N MET A 178 6.45 1.30 -20.99
CA MET A 178 7.26 2.35 -20.37
C MET A 178 8.54 1.79 -19.74
N SER A 179 9.62 2.56 -19.78
CA SER A 179 10.83 2.21 -19.04
C SER A 179 10.57 2.32 -17.52
N LEU A 180 11.05 1.36 -16.75
CA LEU A 180 10.94 1.35 -15.28
C LEU A 180 11.48 2.65 -14.65
N ALA A 181 12.53 3.22 -15.24
CA ALA A 181 13.11 4.48 -14.76
C ALA A 181 12.14 5.66 -14.89
N LEU A 182 11.43 5.77 -16.02
CA LEU A 182 10.44 6.82 -16.24
C LEU A 182 9.25 6.67 -15.28
N LEU A 183 8.77 5.43 -15.12
CA LEU A 183 7.68 5.11 -14.20
C LEU A 183 8.02 5.50 -12.75
N GLN A 184 9.23 5.16 -12.29
CA GLN A 184 9.69 5.53 -10.94
C GLN A 184 9.72 7.04 -10.74
N TRP A 185 10.26 7.81 -11.71
CA TRP A 185 10.30 9.27 -11.62
C TRP A 185 8.89 9.88 -11.57
N LEU A 186 7.96 9.36 -12.37
CA LEU A 186 6.57 9.80 -12.39
C LEU A 186 5.90 9.57 -11.02
N VAL A 187 6.06 8.37 -10.45
CA VAL A 187 5.48 8.04 -9.14
C VAL A 187 6.07 8.92 -8.04
N ILE A 188 7.39 9.16 -8.04
CA ILE A 188 8.05 10.05 -7.08
C ILE A 188 7.51 11.47 -7.20
N ALA A 189 7.39 12.01 -8.42
CA ALA A 189 6.87 13.35 -8.65
C ALA A 189 5.42 13.51 -8.16
N VAL A 190 4.55 12.53 -8.46
CA VAL A 190 3.16 12.52 -8.01
C VAL A 190 3.06 12.40 -6.50
N ALA A 191 3.89 11.55 -5.87
CA ALA A 191 3.90 11.37 -4.42
C ALA A 191 4.33 12.65 -3.69
N ILE A 192 5.38 13.33 -4.18
CA ILE A 192 5.83 14.62 -3.63
C ILE A 192 4.75 15.68 -3.81
N TYR A 193 4.18 15.82 -5.02
CA TYR A 193 3.11 16.78 -5.30
C TYR A 193 1.91 16.58 -4.37
N THR A 194 1.45 15.34 -4.25
CA THR A 194 0.29 15.00 -3.42
C THR A 194 0.58 15.23 -1.93
N SER A 195 1.79 14.92 -1.48
CA SER A 195 2.23 15.20 -0.11
C SER A 195 2.18 16.70 0.21
N ILE A 196 2.76 17.54 -0.67
CA ILE A 196 2.73 19.01 -0.52
C ILE A 196 1.28 19.51 -0.50
N MET A 197 0.44 19.01 -1.39
CA MET A 197 -0.98 19.37 -1.46
C MET A 197 -1.72 19.03 -0.16
N MET A 198 -1.46 17.86 0.44
CA MET A 198 -2.06 17.46 1.72
C MET A 198 -1.64 18.38 2.88
N PHE A 199 -0.37 18.74 2.94
CA PHE A 199 0.12 19.69 3.95
C PHE A 199 -0.45 21.10 3.75
N SER A 200 -0.46 21.61 2.52
CA SER A 200 -0.98 22.94 2.21
C SER A 200 -2.47 23.09 2.56
N GLN A 201 -3.27 22.04 2.29
CA GLN A 201 -4.69 22.02 2.68
C GLN A 201 -4.90 21.94 4.20
N THR A 202 -3.92 21.43 4.93
CA THR A 202 -3.98 21.39 6.41
C THR A 202 -3.72 22.77 7.00
N ILE A 203 -2.75 23.51 6.46
CA ILE A 203 -2.38 24.86 6.90
C ILE A 203 -3.47 25.88 6.56
N ARG A 204 -3.97 25.85 5.31
CA ARG A 204 -4.96 26.82 4.82
C ARG A 204 -6.31 26.77 5.55
N LYS A 205 -6.62 25.69 6.27
CA LYS A 205 -7.85 25.55 7.04
C LYS A 205 -7.72 26.07 8.48
N GLU A 206 -6.56 26.53 8.89
CA GLU A 206 -6.34 27.22 10.16
C GLU A 206 -6.54 28.74 10.05
N GLU A 207 -6.53 29.29 8.84
CA GLU A 207 -6.69 30.74 8.59
C GLU A 207 -8.16 31.16 8.34
N ASN A 208 -9.12 30.21 8.27
CA ASN A 208 -10.55 30.45 8.15
C ASN A 208 -11.35 29.77 9.27
#